data_b09c3e4144251c063de50697200c5bf7
#
_entry.id   b09c3e4144251c063de50697200c5bf7
#
_cell.length_a   1.000
_cell.length_b   1.000
_cell.length_c   1.000
_cell.angle_alpha   90.00
_cell.angle_beta   90.00
_cell.angle_gamma   90.00
#
_symmetry.space_group_name_H-M   'P 1'
#
loop_
_entity.id
_entity.type
_entity.pdbx_description
1 polymer ?
#
loop_
_entity_poly.entity_id
_entity_poly.type
_entity_poly.pdbx_seq_one_letter_code
_entity_poly.pdbx_strand_id
1 'polypeptide(L)'
;MKKSRTHLTLPRFFLHALLALSLMFLAACGKSHTSPSYVCHAPGAGAAIAAAARSQLGKPYARGGISPRSGFDCSGLVYWACAQNGVSVPRMTRDQAKVGQSIERSALRPGDIVVFKTSWTGYHTGIYLGQGRFVHSPKPRTRVRIDSLQQEYWKDHYVTGRRVAHP
;
A
#
# COMPACT_ATOMS: atom_id res chain seq x y z
N MET A 1 17.92 43.81 -71.97
CA MET A 1 17.05 43.63 -70.80
C MET A 1 17.84 42.93 -69.70
N LYS A 2 18.31 43.69 -68.68
CA LYS A 2 19.17 43.19 -67.59
C LYS A 2 18.29 42.86 -66.40
N LYS A 3 18.16 41.54 -66.01
CA LYS A 3 17.46 41.10 -64.83
C LYS A 3 18.36 41.27 -63.60
N SER A 4 18.00 42.20 -62.72
CA SER A 4 18.65 42.39 -61.41
C SER A 4 18.18 41.31 -60.47
N ARG A 5 19.10 40.50 -59.89
CA ARG A 5 18.83 39.56 -58.77
C ARG A 5 19.14 40.31 -57.48
N THR A 6 18.10 40.59 -56.71
CA THR A 6 18.24 41.12 -55.35
C THR A 6 18.47 39.92 -54.42
N HIS A 7 19.69 39.85 -53.87
CA HIS A 7 20.00 38.92 -52.78
C HIS A 7 19.49 39.49 -51.47
N LEU A 8 18.46 38.85 -50.90
CA LEU A 8 17.93 39.17 -49.58
C LEU A 8 18.83 38.50 -48.51
N THR A 9 19.74 39.29 -47.95
CA THR A 9 20.56 38.82 -46.80
C THR A 9 19.79 39.02 -45.51
N LEU A 10 19.30 37.92 -44.92
CA LEU A 10 18.73 37.96 -43.57
C LEU A 10 19.83 38.32 -42.56
N PRO A 11 19.56 39.25 -41.62
CA PRO A 11 20.54 39.63 -40.61
C PRO A 11 20.80 38.48 -39.66
N ARG A 12 22.07 38.21 -39.37
CA ARG A 12 22.59 37.14 -38.51
C ARG A 12 21.98 37.09 -37.11
N PHE A 13 21.33 38.17 -36.67
CA PHE A 13 20.65 38.24 -35.36
C PHE A 13 19.39 37.36 -35.26
N PHE A 14 18.70 37.07 -36.39
CA PHE A 14 17.53 36.19 -36.40
C PHE A 14 17.88 34.73 -36.23
N LEU A 15 19.07 34.29 -36.61
CA LEU A 15 19.49 32.91 -36.52
C LEU A 15 19.82 32.51 -35.06
N HIS A 16 20.32 33.43 -34.25
CA HIS A 16 20.62 33.19 -32.83
C HIS A 16 19.38 33.19 -31.94
N ALA A 17 18.33 33.95 -32.31
CA ALA A 17 17.06 33.96 -31.58
C ALA A 17 16.26 32.64 -31.75
N LEU A 18 16.32 32.04 -32.92
CA LEU A 18 15.68 30.75 -33.20
C LEU A 18 16.41 29.59 -32.52
N LEU A 19 17.74 29.64 -32.35
CA LEU A 19 18.52 28.61 -31.65
C LEU A 19 18.31 28.65 -30.14
N ALA A 20 18.10 29.85 -29.55
CA ALA A 20 17.83 29.99 -28.12
C ALA A 20 16.43 29.54 -27.73
N LEU A 21 15.44 29.63 -28.63
CA LEU A 21 14.07 29.20 -28.38
C LEU A 21 13.90 27.67 -28.46
N SER A 22 14.77 26.94 -29.16
CA SER A 22 14.71 25.48 -29.28
C SER A 22 15.33 24.75 -28.09
N LEU A 23 16.15 25.39 -27.25
CA LEU A 23 16.75 24.81 -26.06
C LEU A 23 15.84 24.87 -24.81
N MET A 24 14.74 25.62 -24.88
CA MET A 24 13.85 25.80 -23.73
C MET A 24 12.74 24.75 -23.60
N PHE A 25 12.63 23.82 -24.57
CA PHE A 25 11.56 22.77 -24.56
C PHE A 25 12.01 21.38 -24.15
N LEU A 26 13.25 21.18 -23.66
CA LEU A 26 13.75 19.87 -23.22
C LEU A 26 13.76 19.67 -21.69
N ALA A 27 13.12 20.59 -20.94
CA ALA A 27 13.04 20.48 -19.49
C ALA A 27 11.58 20.33 -19.03
N ALA A 28 10.87 19.29 -19.48
CA ALA A 28 9.65 18.87 -18.82
C ALA A 28 9.22 17.50 -19.33
N CYS A 29 9.49 16.49 -18.57
CA CYS A 29 8.65 15.32 -18.27
C CYS A 29 9.51 14.20 -17.67
N GLY A 30 10.21 14.51 -16.59
CA GLY A 30 10.49 13.49 -15.59
C GLY A 30 9.17 13.19 -14.89
N LYS A 31 8.34 12.28 -15.40
CA LYS A 31 7.29 11.68 -14.61
C LYS A 31 7.98 10.87 -13.52
N SER A 32 8.20 11.49 -12.38
CA SER A 32 8.47 10.78 -11.14
C SER A 32 7.28 9.86 -10.92
N HIS A 33 7.43 8.58 -11.21
CA HIS A 33 6.55 7.55 -10.68
C HIS A 33 6.81 7.52 -9.16
N THR A 34 6.21 8.46 -8.45
CA THR A 34 6.03 8.34 -7.01
C THR A 34 5.11 7.15 -6.81
N SER A 35 5.69 6.01 -6.47
CA SER A 35 4.94 4.90 -5.90
C SER A 35 4.08 5.47 -4.77
N PRO A 36 2.78 5.17 -4.69
CA PRO A 36 1.95 5.69 -3.62
C PRO A 36 2.59 5.31 -2.29
N SER A 37 2.92 6.31 -1.47
CA SER A 37 3.48 6.06 -0.14
C SER A 37 2.34 5.56 0.74
N TYR A 38 2.34 4.25 1.00
CA TYR A 38 1.37 3.58 1.86
C TYR A 38 1.66 3.80 3.36
N VAL A 39 2.42 4.84 3.71
CA VAL A 39 2.92 5.05 5.08
C VAL A 39 2.26 6.28 5.68
N CYS A 40 1.62 6.11 6.84
CA CYS A 40 1.10 7.19 7.67
C CYS A 40 2.08 7.48 8.81
N HIS A 41 2.41 8.76 9.04
CA HIS A 41 3.32 9.21 10.09
C HIS A 41 2.59 9.74 11.33
N ALA A 42 1.30 9.45 11.52
CA ALA A 42 0.57 9.89 12.69
C ALA A 42 1.01 9.09 13.95
N PRO A 43 1.41 9.73 15.04
CA PRO A 43 1.72 9.05 16.29
C PRO A 43 0.56 8.16 16.74
N GLY A 44 0.83 6.89 17.07
CA GLY A 44 -0.20 5.96 17.52
C GLY A 44 -1.08 5.35 16.43
N ALA A 45 -0.85 5.65 15.14
CA ALA A 45 -1.66 5.10 14.05
C ALA A 45 -1.70 3.56 14.04
N GLY A 46 -0.61 2.88 14.40
CA GLY A 46 -0.60 1.42 14.53
C GLY A 46 -1.57 0.91 15.59
N ALA A 47 -1.58 1.53 16.78
CA ALA A 47 -2.50 1.17 17.84
C ALA A 47 -3.97 1.43 17.44
N ALA A 48 -4.23 2.52 16.73
CA ALA A 48 -5.55 2.86 16.23
C ALA A 48 -6.04 1.85 15.16
N ILE A 49 -5.17 1.40 14.24
CA ILE A 49 -5.46 0.33 13.27
C ILE A 49 -5.80 -0.97 14.00
N ALA A 50 -5.02 -1.34 15.02
CA ALA A 50 -5.27 -2.54 15.82
C ALA A 50 -6.64 -2.46 16.54
N ALA A 51 -6.97 -1.31 17.13
CA ALA A 51 -8.25 -1.06 17.78
C ALA A 51 -9.42 -1.14 16.79
N ALA A 52 -9.28 -0.52 15.62
CA ALA A 52 -10.29 -0.58 14.54
C ALA A 52 -10.54 -2.01 14.09
N ALA A 53 -9.49 -2.80 13.81
CA ALA A 53 -9.63 -4.20 13.41
C ALA A 53 -10.28 -5.05 14.54
N ARG A 54 -9.85 -4.84 15.79
CA ARG A 54 -10.41 -5.53 16.97
C ARG A 54 -11.89 -5.22 17.19
N SER A 55 -12.36 -4.01 16.91
CA SER A 55 -13.77 -3.64 17.04
C SER A 55 -14.70 -4.42 16.10
N GLN A 56 -14.14 -5.13 15.11
CA GLN A 56 -14.90 -5.94 14.16
C GLN A 56 -15.03 -7.42 14.57
N LEU A 57 -14.61 -7.78 15.78
CA LEU A 57 -14.79 -9.14 16.30
C LEU A 57 -16.25 -9.60 16.18
N GLY A 58 -16.43 -10.87 15.78
CA GLY A 58 -17.75 -11.47 15.58
C GLY A 58 -18.45 -11.13 14.26
N LYS A 59 -17.94 -10.17 13.46
CA LYS A 59 -18.49 -9.90 12.12
C LYS A 59 -18.29 -11.11 11.20
N PRO A 60 -19.27 -11.42 10.32
CA PRO A 60 -19.20 -12.60 9.48
C PRO A 60 -18.08 -12.49 8.45
N TYR A 61 -17.51 -13.65 8.09
CA TYR A 61 -16.71 -13.74 6.86
C TYR A 61 -17.61 -13.49 5.63
N ALA A 62 -17.15 -12.63 4.75
CA ALA A 62 -17.79 -12.41 3.46
C ALA A 62 -16.71 -12.34 2.37
N ARG A 63 -16.82 -13.15 1.33
CA ARG A 63 -15.86 -13.11 0.20
C ARG A 63 -15.93 -11.75 -0.49
N GLY A 64 -14.79 -11.07 -0.60
CA GLY A 64 -14.73 -9.70 -1.13
C GLY A 64 -15.24 -8.63 -0.17
N GLY A 65 -15.70 -9.00 1.04
CA GLY A 65 -16.22 -8.06 2.03
C GLY A 65 -15.17 -7.11 2.58
N ILE A 66 -15.55 -5.83 2.74
CA ILE A 66 -14.68 -4.72 3.16
C ILE A 66 -15.34 -3.79 4.17
N SER A 67 -16.44 -4.17 4.79
CA SER A 67 -17.18 -3.26 5.67
C SER A 67 -17.88 -4.01 6.81
N PRO A 68 -18.16 -3.30 7.93
CA PRO A 68 -18.94 -3.87 9.03
C PRO A 68 -20.33 -4.35 8.62
N ARG A 69 -20.90 -3.79 7.56
CA ARG A 69 -22.23 -4.12 7.05
C ARG A 69 -22.22 -5.37 6.20
N SER A 70 -21.25 -5.50 5.31
CA SER A 70 -21.14 -6.66 4.40
C SER A 70 -20.39 -7.85 4.98
N GLY A 71 -19.67 -7.67 6.10
CA GLY A 71 -18.65 -8.59 6.58
C GLY A 71 -17.30 -8.39 5.90
N PHE A 72 -16.35 -9.26 6.19
CA PHE A 72 -14.97 -9.12 5.77
C PHE A 72 -14.38 -10.43 5.24
N ASP A 73 -13.58 -10.37 4.18
CA ASP A 73 -12.53 -11.38 3.99
C ASP A 73 -11.23 -10.94 4.71
N CYS A 74 -10.19 -11.77 4.65
CA CYS A 74 -8.95 -11.51 5.40
C CYS A 74 -8.30 -10.17 5.05
N SER A 75 -8.06 -9.92 3.76
CA SER A 75 -7.46 -8.66 3.31
C SER A 75 -8.42 -7.48 3.36
N GLY A 76 -9.72 -7.71 3.30
CA GLY A 76 -10.75 -6.69 3.45
C GLY A 76 -10.82 -6.10 4.85
N LEU A 77 -10.63 -6.92 5.89
CA LEU A 77 -10.51 -6.44 7.26
C LEU A 77 -9.27 -5.55 7.44
N VAL A 78 -8.13 -5.96 6.90
CA VAL A 78 -6.88 -5.18 6.92
C VAL A 78 -7.07 -3.86 6.17
N TYR A 79 -7.60 -3.93 4.94
CA TYR A 79 -7.88 -2.76 4.11
C TYR A 79 -8.77 -1.74 4.83
N TRP A 80 -9.89 -2.21 5.39
CA TRP A 80 -10.84 -1.38 6.10
C TRP A 80 -10.21 -0.74 7.35
N ALA A 81 -9.54 -1.52 8.19
CA ALA A 81 -8.95 -1.02 9.42
C ALA A 81 -7.87 0.04 9.17
N CYS A 82 -7.04 -0.14 8.14
CA CYS A 82 -6.07 0.86 7.71
C CYS A 82 -6.75 2.12 7.20
N ALA A 83 -7.76 1.99 6.32
CA ALA A 83 -8.49 3.12 5.75
C ALA A 83 -9.20 3.98 6.81
N GLN A 84 -9.76 3.37 7.88
CA GLN A 84 -10.36 4.11 9.01
C GLN A 84 -9.35 5.03 9.73
N ASN A 85 -8.06 4.79 9.54
CA ASN A 85 -6.98 5.54 10.17
C ASN A 85 -6.14 6.32 9.15
N GLY A 86 -6.68 6.59 7.96
CA GLY A 86 -6.01 7.37 6.92
C GLY A 86 -4.82 6.66 6.25
N VAL A 87 -4.67 5.34 6.47
CA VAL A 87 -3.59 4.53 5.89
C VAL A 87 -4.13 3.78 4.68
N SER A 88 -3.57 4.05 3.51
CA SER A 88 -3.90 3.32 2.29
C SER A 88 -3.06 2.05 2.18
N VAL A 89 -3.71 0.91 1.95
CA VAL A 89 -3.05 -0.38 1.68
C VAL A 89 -3.75 -1.06 0.50
N PRO A 90 -3.05 -1.96 -0.24
CA PRO A 90 -3.68 -2.70 -1.32
C PRO A 90 -4.84 -3.58 -0.83
N ARG A 91 -5.81 -3.84 -1.73
CA ARG A 91 -6.97 -4.69 -1.41
C ARG A 91 -6.62 -6.18 -1.31
N MET A 92 -5.66 -6.65 -2.10
CA MET A 92 -5.36 -8.08 -2.22
C MET A 92 -4.25 -8.52 -1.27
N THR A 93 -4.37 -9.72 -0.69
CA THR A 93 -3.37 -10.29 0.23
C THR A 93 -1.96 -10.36 -0.36
N ARG A 94 -1.82 -10.67 -1.66
CA ARG A 94 -0.54 -10.74 -2.36
C ARG A 94 0.20 -9.40 -2.34
N ASP A 95 -0.55 -8.31 -2.47
CA ASP A 95 0.02 -6.97 -2.52
C ASP A 95 0.22 -6.43 -1.09
N GLN A 96 -0.68 -6.78 -0.15
CA GLN A 96 -0.48 -6.52 1.29
C GLN A 96 0.79 -7.20 1.83
N ALA A 97 1.16 -8.36 1.29
CA ALA A 97 2.41 -9.04 1.65
C ALA A 97 3.69 -8.28 1.24
N LYS A 98 3.57 -7.23 0.44
CA LYS A 98 4.71 -6.45 -0.09
C LYS A 98 4.68 -4.98 0.33
N VAL A 99 3.57 -4.50 0.93
CA VAL A 99 3.40 -3.09 1.29
C VAL A 99 4.23 -2.71 2.52
N GLY A 100 4.65 -1.45 2.60
CA GLY A 100 5.36 -0.90 3.76
C GLY A 100 6.71 -1.58 4.07
N GLN A 101 7.15 -1.48 5.30
CA GLN A 101 8.41 -2.04 5.78
C GLN A 101 8.24 -3.50 6.21
N SER A 102 9.18 -4.38 5.83
CA SER A 102 9.25 -5.75 6.37
C SER A 102 9.68 -5.72 7.83
N ILE A 103 8.97 -6.48 8.68
CA ILE A 103 9.19 -6.52 10.13
C ILE A 103 9.41 -7.96 10.57
N GLU A 104 10.49 -8.18 11.30
CA GLU A 104 10.76 -9.45 11.95
C GLU A 104 9.70 -9.75 13.02
N ARG A 105 9.42 -11.04 13.23
CA ARG A 105 8.38 -11.50 14.17
C ARG A 105 8.57 -10.96 15.59
N SER A 106 9.82 -10.87 16.06
CA SER A 106 10.19 -10.34 17.38
C SER A 106 9.99 -8.83 17.53
N ALA A 107 9.97 -8.10 16.41
CA ALA A 107 9.82 -6.64 16.36
C ALA A 107 8.41 -6.18 16.01
N LEU A 108 7.43 -7.10 15.96
CA LEU A 108 6.03 -6.80 15.70
C LEU A 108 5.44 -5.85 16.75
N ARG A 109 4.68 -4.87 16.27
CA ARG A 109 3.93 -3.89 17.10
C ARG A 109 2.46 -3.90 16.73
N PRO A 110 1.54 -3.54 17.64
CA PRO A 110 0.11 -3.42 17.31
C PRO A 110 -0.09 -2.56 16.05
N GLY A 111 -0.94 -3.05 15.14
CA GLY A 111 -1.22 -2.44 13.84
C GLY A 111 -0.36 -2.94 12.68
N ASP A 112 0.70 -3.70 12.94
CA ASP A 112 1.43 -4.38 11.86
C ASP A 112 0.53 -5.43 11.19
N ILE A 113 0.62 -5.52 9.87
CA ILE A 113 -0.03 -6.59 9.11
C ILE A 113 0.81 -7.85 9.28
N VAL A 114 0.22 -8.94 9.74
CA VAL A 114 0.85 -10.27 9.76
C VAL A 114 0.45 -11.04 8.51
N VAL A 115 1.43 -11.66 7.88
CA VAL A 115 1.31 -12.34 6.58
C VAL A 115 1.64 -13.81 6.73
N PHE A 116 0.76 -14.66 6.20
CA PHE A 116 0.90 -16.12 6.21
C PHE A 116 0.81 -16.68 4.80
N LYS A 117 1.53 -17.77 4.53
CA LYS A 117 1.45 -18.54 3.29
C LYS A 117 0.57 -19.77 3.54
N THR A 118 -0.70 -19.71 3.20
CA THR A 118 -1.68 -20.76 3.54
C THR A 118 -1.91 -21.78 2.43
N SER A 119 -1.39 -21.53 1.21
CA SER A 119 -1.39 -22.47 0.09
C SER A 119 -0.31 -22.09 -0.91
N TRP A 120 -0.12 -22.92 -1.95
CA TRP A 120 0.88 -22.65 -2.99
C TRP A 120 0.78 -21.26 -3.60
N THR A 121 -0.42 -20.78 -3.87
CA THR A 121 -0.67 -19.45 -4.46
C THR A 121 -1.32 -18.46 -3.50
N GLY A 122 -1.74 -18.93 -2.31
CA GLY A 122 -2.56 -18.17 -1.39
C GLY A 122 -1.79 -17.55 -0.23
N TYR A 123 -2.05 -16.27 -0.01
CA TYR A 123 -1.66 -15.56 1.20
C TYR A 123 -2.87 -15.32 2.09
N HIS A 124 -2.62 -15.21 3.38
CA HIS A 124 -3.59 -14.78 4.38
C HIS A 124 -2.99 -13.61 5.18
N THR A 125 -3.83 -12.66 5.56
CA THR A 125 -3.39 -11.48 6.32
C THR A 125 -4.30 -11.22 7.51
N GLY A 126 -3.73 -10.61 8.54
CA GLY A 126 -4.42 -10.12 9.73
C GLY A 126 -3.69 -8.93 10.32
N ILE A 127 -4.22 -8.35 11.39
CA ILE A 127 -3.61 -7.23 12.12
C ILE A 127 -3.11 -7.72 13.47
N TYR A 128 -1.84 -7.47 13.75
CA TYR A 128 -1.21 -7.79 15.03
C TYR A 128 -1.75 -6.89 16.15
N LEU A 129 -2.05 -7.51 17.30
CA LEU A 129 -2.62 -6.84 18.47
C LEU A 129 -1.66 -6.71 19.65
N GLY A 130 -0.46 -7.26 19.53
CA GLY A 130 0.46 -7.42 20.67
C GLY A 130 0.37 -8.80 21.32
N GLN A 131 1.38 -9.14 22.14
CA GLN A 131 1.43 -10.37 22.93
C GLN A 131 1.23 -11.66 22.11
N GLY A 132 1.78 -11.70 20.88
CA GLY A 132 1.65 -12.85 19.98
C GLY A 132 0.24 -13.08 19.42
N ARG A 133 -0.70 -12.14 19.56
CA ARG A 133 -2.09 -12.26 19.09
C ARG A 133 -2.33 -11.39 17.86
N PHE A 134 -3.22 -11.85 16.99
CA PHE A 134 -3.66 -11.09 15.82
C PHE A 134 -5.16 -11.30 15.56
N VAL A 135 -5.80 -10.31 14.96
CA VAL A 135 -7.20 -10.38 14.54
C VAL A 135 -7.27 -10.56 13.03
N HIS A 136 -8.15 -11.44 12.57
CA HIS A 136 -8.34 -11.74 11.16
C HIS A 136 -9.75 -12.27 10.86
N SER A 137 -10.10 -12.31 9.58
CA SER A 137 -11.29 -13.00 9.05
C SER A 137 -10.86 -14.29 8.36
N PRO A 138 -11.00 -15.49 9.01
CA PRO A 138 -10.25 -16.67 8.58
C PRO A 138 -10.72 -17.30 7.26
N LYS A 139 -12.00 -17.71 7.15
CA LYS A 139 -12.55 -18.47 6.03
C LYS A 139 -14.08 -18.40 5.99
N PRO A 140 -14.72 -18.81 4.90
CA PRO A 140 -16.19 -18.94 4.82
C PRO A 140 -16.81 -19.69 6.00
N ARG A 141 -18.01 -19.27 6.41
CA ARG A 141 -18.79 -19.82 7.54
C ARG A 141 -18.15 -19.57 8.92
N THR A 142 -17.19 -18.65 9.00
CA THR A 142 -16.59 -18.21 10.27
C THR A 142 -16.83 -16.72 10.49
N ARG A 143 -16.28 -16.23 11.60
CA ARG A 143 -16.38 -14.82 11.98
C ARG A 143 -14.98 -14.25 12.22
N VAL A 144 -14.86 -12.93 12.16
CA VAL A 144 -13.65 -12.22 12.61
C VAL A 144 -13.34 -12.62 14.04
N ARG A 145 -12.12 -13.06 14.28
CA ARG A 145 -11.66 -13.57 15.59
C ARG A 145 -10.18 -13.24 15.84
N ILE A 146 -9.76 -13.48 17.07
CA ILE A 146 -8.37 -13.41 17.48
C ILE A 146 -7.79 -14.81 17.54
N ASP A 147 -6.64 -14.99 16.91
CA ASP A 147 -5.82 -16.22 17.04
C ASP A 147 -4.40 -15.83 17.54
N SER A 148 -3.63 -16.84 17.94
CA SER A 148 -2.26 -16.67 18.43
C SER A 148 -1.24 -17.08 17.37
N LEU A 149 -0.18 -16.30 17.22
CA LEU A 149 0.99 -16.67 16.42
C LEU A 149 1.72 -17.91 16.96
N GLN A 150 1.43 -18.32 18.22
CA GLN A 150 2.02 -19.50 18.83
C GLN A 150 1.27 -20.80 18.47
N GLN A 151 0.05 -20.72 17.93
CA GLN A 151 -0.64 -21.89 17.41
C GLN A 151 0.19 -22.50 16.27
N GLU A 152 0.36 -23.81 16.29
CA GLU A 152 1.21 -24.56 15.33
C GLU A 152 0.92 -24.17 13.89
N TYR A 153 -0.33 -24.19 13.47
CA TYR A 153 -0.73 -23.79 12.12
C TYR A 153 -0.22 -22.40 11.74
N TRP A 154 -0.42 -21.38 12.58
CA TRP A 154 0.00 -20.00 12.27
C TRP A 154 1.51 -19.82 12.37
N LYS A 155 2.16 -20.55 13.29
CA LYS A 155 3.61 -20.54 13.43
C LYS A 155 4.30 -21.05 12.15
N ASP A 156 3.79 -22.16 11.59
CA ASP A 156 4.39 -22.82 10.43
C ASP A 156 4.13 -22.08 9.11
N HIS A 157 3.03 -21.33 9.05
CA HIS A 157 2.65 -20.58 7.85
C HIS A 157 3.06 -19.10 7.89
N TYR A 158 3.66 -18.62 8.98
CA TYR A 158 4.08 -17.24 9.11
C TYR A 158 5.21 -16.90 8.12
N VAL A 159 5.05 -15.78 7.41
CA VAL A 159 6.03 -15.29 6.42
C VAL A 159 6.75 -14.04 6.93
N THR A 160 6.01 -13.01 7.30
CA THR A 160 6.57 -11.70 7.68
C THR A 160 5.53 -10.82 8.37
N GLY A 161 5.99 -9.78 9.05
CA GLY A 161 5.19 -8.61 9.38
C GLY A 161 5.37 -7.50 8.34
N ARG A 162 4.37 -6.65 8.18
CA ARG A 162 4.43 -5.46 7.30
C ARG A 162 3.96 -4.24 8.08
N ARG A 163 4.84 -3.25 8.28
CA ARG A 163 4.51 -2.00 8.96
C ARG A 163 4.14 -0.94 7.94
N VAL A 164 2.92 -0.42 8.05
CA VAL A 164 2.34 0.59 7.17
C VAL A 164 2.04 1.90 7.89
N ALA A 165 2.15 1.92 9.23
CA ALA A 165 2.04 3.09 10.07
C ALA A 165 3.32 3.25 10.89
N HIS A 166 3.92 4.44 10.87
CA HIS A 166 5.06 4.77 11.71
C HIS A 166 4.62 5.56 12.93
N PRO A 167 5.36 5.43 14.05
CA PRO A 167 5.10 6.22 15.26
C PRO A 167 5.32 7.71 15.03
#